data_2965ff58dca67b68761227967f8b76fd
#
_entry.id   2965ff58dca67b68761227967f8b76fd
#
_cell.length_a   1.000
_cell.length_b   1.000
_cell.length_c   1.000
_cell.angle_alpha   90.00
_cell.angle_beta   90.00
_cell.angle_gamma   90.00
#
_symmetry.space_group_name_H-M   'P 1'
#
loop_
_entity.id
_entity.type
_entity.pdbx_description
1 polymer ?
#
loop_
_entity_poly.entity_id
_entity_poly.type
_entity_poly.pdbx_seq_one_letter_code
_entity_poly.pdbx_strand_id
1 'polypeptide(L)'
;MAKSVSSAPVQTGSIPPLAVASRHAAPERWDKPFSADMQEVDVDLLLAHPLFVSTDPRRFPASIPLRGILKNDARVRRFQRGEIIVRQGDYGHSAFVILEGAVRVLLKEPTAEQLGHRRQVRPSVWGSFARWWRRPRFAEQSASRGSAAELEMTRDGEARIFLQDVPGVLAPDRTALLGTGEMFGEIAALGRTPRTATIVADQTTQMLEIRWQGLREIRKYSPEWKQQIDRL
;
A
#
# COMPACT_ATOMS: atom_id res chain seq x y z
N MET A 1 -4.18 61.57 63.68
CA MET A 1 -3.27 60.93 62.67
C MET A 1 -3.92 59.69 62.14
N ALA A 2 -4.59 59.77 61.01
CA ALA A 2 -5.27 58.67 60.36
C ALA A 2 -4.40 58.23 59.17
N LYS A 3 -3.97 56.95 59.16
CA LYS A 3 -3.24 56.36 58.04
C LYS A 3 -4.24 55.82 57.01
N SER A 4 -4.20 56.38 55.81
CA SER A 4 -4.94 55.91 54.66
C SER A 4 -4.28 54.62 54.13
N VAL A 5 -5.09 53.57 54.04
CA VAL A 5 -4.71 52.29 53.36
C VAL A 5 -5.07 52.43 51.91
N SER A 6 -4.07 52.44 51.04
CA SER A 6 -4.19 52.42 49.57
C SER A 6 -4.50 50.99 49.13
N SER A 7 -5.69 50.75 48.57
CA SER A 7 -6.05 49.51 47.93
C SER A 7 -5.58 49.51 46.44
N ALA A 8 -4.65 48.62 46.11
CA ALA A 8 -4.23 48.39 44.73
C ALA A 8 -5.33 47.65 43.93
N PRO A 9 -5.51 47.96 42.63
CA PRO A 9 -6.53 47.29 41.81
C PRO A 9 -6.10 45.85 41.48
N VAL A 10 -7.02 44.90 41.68
CA VAL A 10 -6.92 43.53 41.23
C VAL A 10 -6.93 43.53 39.73
N GLN A 11 -5.81 43.09 39.10
CA GLN A 11 -5.74 42.81 37.67
C GLN A 11 -6.54 41.54 37.39
N THR A 12 -7.69 41.65 36.79
CA THR A 12 -8.40 40.53 36.15
C THR A 12 -7.60 40.06 34.93
N GLY A 13 -6.77 39.05 35.14
CA GLY A 13 -6.10 38.34 34.06
C GLY A 13 -7.14 37.73 33.11
N SER A 14 -7.25 38.26 31.91
CA SER A 14 -8.02 37.64 30.83
C SER A 14 -7.41 36.28 30.52
N ILE A 15 -8.18 35.23 30.76
CA ILE A 15 -7.83 33.86 30.32
C ILE A 15 -7.80 33.92 28.79
N PRO A 16 -6.66 33.56 28.15
CA PRO A 16 -6.63 33.51 26.68
C PRO A 16 -7.67 32.50 26.21
N PRO A 17 -8.40 32.77 25.10
CA PRO A 17 -9.38 31.86 24.57
C PRO A 17 -8.65 30.52 24.27
N LEU A 18 -9.15 29.44 24.83
CA LEU A 18 -8.74 28.08 24.48
C LEU A 18 -8.81 27.98 22.95
N ALA A 19 -7.66 27.80 22.32
CA ALA A 19 -7.58 27.53 20.89
C ALA A 19 -8.49 26.33 20.62
N VAL A 20 -9.60 26.58 19.95
CA VAL A 20 -10.50 25.54 19.47
C VAL A 20 -9.68 24.77 18.46
N ALA A 21 -9.10 23.65 18.89
CA ALA A 21 -8.42 22.72 17.99
C ALA A 21 -9.39 22.44 16.85
N SER A 22 -8.99 22.75 15.63
CA SER A 22 -9.86 22.62 14.46
C SER A 22 -10.26 21.15 14.36
N ARG A 23 -11.53 20.85 14.54
CA ARG A 23 -12.11 19.49 14.53
C ARG A 23 -11.92 18.76 13.18
N HIS A 24 -11.22 19.36 12.23
CA HIS A 24 -11.07 18.92 10.85
C HIS A 24 -9.62 18.83 10.39
N ALA A 25 -8.65 18.72 11.31
CA ALA A 25 -7.26 18.53 10.92
C ALA A 25 -7.09 17.19 10.19
N ALA A 26 -6.46 17.23 9.01
CA ALA A 26 -6.09 16.02 8.27
C ALA A 26 -5.13 15.15 9.11
N PRO A 27 -5.13 13.81 8.93
CA PRO A 27 -4.17 12.94 9.60
C PRO A 27 -2.73 13.34 9.25
N GLU A 28 -1.82 13.34 10.25
CA GLU A 28 -0.39 13.67 10.05
C GLU A 28 0.27 12.86 8.93
N ARG A 29 -0.20 11.60 8.70
CA ARG A 29 0.30 10.76 7.60
C ARG A 29 0.12 11.38 6.21
N TRP A 30 -0.76 12.35 6.05
CA TRP A 30 -1.03 13.02 4.78
C TRP A 30 -0.02 14.12 4.47
N ASP A 31 0.81 14.53 5.43
CA ASP A 31 1.98 15.37 5.20
C ASP A 31 3.01 14.66 4.30
N LYS A 32 2.92 13.31 4.23
CA LYS A 32 3.70 12.45 3.35
C LYS A 32 2.74 11.54 2.56
N PRO A 33 2.18 12.03 1.44
CA PRO A 33 1.29 11.23 0.61
C PRO A 33 1.99 9.97 0.09
N PHE A 34 1.21 8.93 -0.20
CA PHE A 34 1.73 7.65 -0.69
C PHE A 34 2.36 7.79 -2.09
N SER A 35 1.80 8.65 -2.93
CA SER A 35 2.39 9.07 -4.20
C SER A 35 2.22 10.58 -4.37
N ALA A 36 3.27 11.26 -4.83
CA ALA A 36 3.20 12.66 -5.22
C ALA A 36 2.45 12.85 -6.56
N ASP A 37 2.37 11.80 -7.37
CA ASP A 37 1.79 11.84 -8.71
C ASP A 37 0.27 11.76 -8.74
N MET A 38 -0.37 11.34 -7.63
CA MET A 38 -1.82 11.27 -7.52
C MET A 38 -2.44 12.66 -7.61
N GLN A 39 -3.09 12.98 -8.73
CA GLN A 39 -3.74 14.26 -8.97
C GLN A 39 -5.23 14.24 -8.57
N GLU A 40 -5.86 15.41 -8.47
CA GLU A 40 -7.30 15.49 -8.17
C GLU A 40 -8.15 14.84 -9.26
N VAL A 41 -7.72 14.92 -10.52
CA VAL A 41 -8.38 14.26 -11.64
C VAL A 41 -8.37 12.74 -11.50
N ASP A 42 -7.28 12.17 -10.96
CA ASP A 42 -7.21 10.71 -10.74
C ASP A 42 -8.20 10.30 -9.64
N VAL A 43 -8.33 11.12 -8.60
CA VAL A 43 -9.29 10.90 -7.53
C VAL A 43 -10.73 10.99 -8.05
N ASP A 44 -11.04 11.94 -8.92
CA ASP A 44 -12.36 12.05 -9.57
C ASP A 44 -12.68 10.82 -10.42
N LEU A 45 -11.72 10.35 -11.20
CA LEU A 45 -11.84 9.11 -11.99
C LEU A 45 -12.07 7.88 -11.11
N LEU A 46 -11.33 7.77 -10.01
CA LEU A 46 -11.51 6.69 -9.05
C LEU A 46 -12.87 6.72 -8.38
N LEU A 47 -13.36 7.89 -7.96
CA LEU A 47 -14.69 8.03 -7.37
C LEU A 47 -15.82 7.71 -8.35
N ALA A 48 -15.62 7.95 -9.65
CA ALA A 48 -16.54 7.57 -10.71
C ALA A 48 -16.43 6.07 -11.10
N HIS A 49 -15.37 5.38 -10.67
CA HIS A 49 -15.17 3.97 -10.99
C HIS A 49 -16.20 3.09 -10.25
N PRO A 50 -16.73 2.02 -10.87
CA PRO A 50 -17.74 1.13 -10.30
C PRO A 50 -17.44 0.64 -8.88
N LEU A 51 -16.17 0.45 -8.54
CA LEU A 51 -15.71 0.04 -7.21
C LEU A 51 -16.06 1.04 -6.11
N PHE A 52 -16.12 2.34 -6.42
CA PHE A 52 -16.37 3.40 -5.45
C PHE A 52 -17.76 4.02 -5.55
N VAL A 53 -18.48 3.79 -6.67
CA VAL A 53 -19.83 4.34 -6.88
C VAL A 53 -20.80 3.89 -5.77
N SER A 54 -20.64 2.66 -5.27
CA SER A 54 -21.46 2.14 -4.16
C SER A 54 -21.03 2.66 -2.77
N THR A 55 -19.87 3.31 -2.67
CA THR A 55 -19.34 3.82 -1.40
C THR A 55 -19.92 5.19 -1.10
N ASP A 56 -20.73 5.33 -0.04
CA ASP A 56 -21.28 6.62 0.39
C ASP A 56 -20.20 7.48 1.08
N PRO A 57 -19.75 8.59 0.47
CA PRO A 57 -18.73 9.45 1.05
C PRO A 57 -19.16 10.12 2.38
N ARG A 58 -20.48 10.23 2.63
CA ARG A 58 -21.03 10.87 3.85
C ARG A 58 -20.78 10.04 5.11
N ARG A 59 -20.47 8.76 4.96
CA ARG A 59 -20.11 7.87 6.09
C ARG A 59 -18.72 8.15 6.64
N PHE A 60 -17.88 8.84 5.87
CA PHE A 60 -16.53 9.19 6.29
C PHE A 60 -16.54 10.49 7.09
N PRO A 61 -15.81 10.57 8.21
CA PRO A 61 -15.72 11.79 8.99
C PRO A 61 -15.04 12.90 8.19
N ALA A 62 -15.41 14.16 8.46
CA ALA A 62 -14.85 15.31 7.76
C ALA A 62 -13.31 15.42 7.89
N SER A 63 -12.74 14.88 8.97
CA SER A 63 -11.29 14.83 9.16
C SER A 63 -10.59 13.75 8.32
N ILE A 64 -11.33 12.75 7.84
CA ILE A 64 -10.81 11.64 7.04
C ILE A 64 -11.78 11.34 5.90
N PRO A 65 -12.04 12.27 4.98
CA PRO A 65 -12.97 12.05 3.87
C PRO A 65 -12.41 11.01 2.90
N LEU A 66 -13.29 10.25 2.24
CA LEU A 66 -12.90 9.24 1.24
C LEU A 66 -11.97 9.82 0.17
N ARG A 67 -12.28 11.02 -0.33
CA ARG A 67 -11.44 11.76 -1.27
C ARG A 67 -10.01 11.96 -0.76
N GLY A 68 -9.87 12.35 0.51
CA GLY A 68 -8.56 12.53 1.15
C GLY A 68 -7.81 11.20 1.30
N ILE A 69 -8.50 10.09 1.59
CA ILE A 69 -7.88 8.77 1.64
C ILE A 69 -7.35 8.39 0.25
N LEU A 70 -8.16 8.53 -0.80
CA LEU A 70 -7.74 8.20 -2.16
C LEU A 70 -6.56 9.08 -2.61
N LYS A 71 -6.60 10.38 -2.30
CA LYS A 71 -5.52 11.32 -2.65
C LYS A 71 -4.20 10.99 -1.96
N ASN A 72 -4.23 10.65 -0.67
CA ASN A 72 -3.03 10.61 0.15
C ASN A 72 -2.58 9.19 0.52
N ASP A 73 -3.50 8.21 0.56
CA ASP A 73 -3.21 6.85 1.00
C ASP A 73 -3.25 5.83 -0.14
N ALA A 74 -3.46 6.28 -1.38
CA ALA A 74 -3.51 5.41 -2.54
C ALA A 74 -2.63 5.92 -3.69
N ARG A 75 -2.35 5.03 -4.65
CA ARG A 75 -1.70 5.34 -5.93
C ARG A 75 -2.18 4.40 -7.02
N VAL A 76 -2.24 4.88 -8.26
CA VAL A 76 -2.53 4.06 -9.43
C VAL A 76 -1.22 3.53 -9.99
N ARG A 77 -1.17 2.21 -10.24
CA ARG A 77 0.00 1.53 -10.83
C ARG A 77 -0.40 0.74 -12.07
N ARG A 78 0.52 0.66 -13.01
CA ARG A 78 0.37 -0.14 -14.22
C ARG A 78 1.46 -1.19 -14.29
N PHE A 79 1.04 -2.44 -14.52
CA PHE A 79 1.90 -3.61 -14.62
C PHE A 79 1.80 -4.21 -16.03
N GLN A 80 2.91 -4.72 -16.52
CA GLN A 80 2.96 -5.39 -17.81
C GLN A 80 2.72 -6.90 -17.62
N ARG A 81 2.31 -7.59 -18.69
CA ARG A 81 2.16 -9.04 -18.66
C ARG A 81 3.45 -9.73 -18.21
N GLY A 82 3.35 -10.66 -17.27
CA GLY A 82 4.48 -11.39 -16.71
C GLY A 82 5.22 -10.66 -15.59
N GLU A 83 4.86 -9.42 -15.30
CA GLU A 83 5.45 -8.66 -14.19
C GLU A 83 4.97 -9.20 -12.84
N ILE A 84 5.90 -9.44 -11.92
CA ILE A 84 5.61 -9.86 -10.56
C ILE A 84 5.20 -8.63 -9.74
N ILE A 85 3.99 -8.66 -9.21
CA ILE A 85 3.41 -7.56 -8.43
C ILE A 85 3.79 -7.67 -6.96
N VAL A 86 3.61 -8.87 -6.39
CA VAL A 86 4.00 -9.21 -5.03
C VAL A 86 4.58 -10.62 -4.99
N ARG A 87 5.50 -10.88 -4.08
CA ARG A 87 6.09 -12.21 -3.84
C ARG A 87 5.66 -12.76 -2.52
N GLN A 88 5.43 -14.07 -2.49
CA GLN A 88 5.22 -14.80 -1.25
C GLN A 88 6.42 -14.61 -0.31
N GLY A 89 6.13 -14.38 0.97
CA GLY A 89 7.15 -14.18 2.00
C GLY A 89 7.68 -12.74 2.13
N ASP A 90 7.44 -11.85 1.14
CA ASP A 90 7.82 -10.44 1.26
C ASP A 90 6.89 -9.71 2.24
N TYR A 91 7.42 -8.72 2.93
CA TYR A 91 6.59 -7.84 3.77
C TYR A 91 6.02 -6.70 2.92
N GLY A 92 4.70 -6.50 3.00
CA GLY A 92 4.04 -5.42 2.29
C GLY A 92 2.99 -4.73 3.16
N HIS A 93 2.87 -3.42 3.01
CA HIS A 93 1.98 -2.57 3.80
C HIS A 93 0.82 -2.01 2.99
N SER A 94 0.56 -2.57 1.82
CA SER A 94 -0.51 -2.15 0.92
C SER A 94 -1.32 -3.33 0.40
N ALA A 95 -2.58 -3.05 0.01
CA ALA A 95 -3.43 -3.94 -0.75
C ALA A 95 -3.62 -3.38 -2.17
N PHE A 96 -4.01 -4.24 -3.09
CA PHE A 96 -4.20 -3.90 -4.49
C PHE A 96 -5.62 -4.23 -4.91
N VAL A 97 -6.24 -3.32 -5.66
CA VAL A 97 -7.54 -3.51 -6.31
C VAL A 97 -7.35 -3.41 -7.81
N ILE A 98 -7.85 -4.39 -8.55
CA ILE A 98 -7.72 -4.43 -10.00
C ILE A 98 -8.75 -3.48 -10.61
N LEU A 99 -8.26 -2.38 -11.22
CA LEU A 99 -9.12 -1.42 -11.93
C LEU A 99 -9.41 -1.91 -13.34
N GLU A 100 -8.39 -2.46 -14.02
CA GLU A 100 -8.47 -2.98 -15.36
C GLU A 100 -7.46 -4.11 -15.55
N GLY A 101 -7.82 -5.13 -16.30
CA GLY A 101 -6.95 -6.26 -16.59
C GLY A 101 -7.19 -7.46 -15.67
N ALA A 102 -6.15 -8.29 -15.52
CA ALA A 102 -6.21 -9.51 -14.72
C ALA A 102 -4.83 -9.91 -14.19
N VAL A 103 -4.82 -10.62 -13.07
CA VAL A 103 -3.61 -11.18 -12.46
C VAL A 103 -3.80 -12.66 -12.14
N ARG A 104 -2.70 -13.36 -11.98
CA ARG A 104 -2.68 -14.74 -11.50
C ARG A 104 -2.00 -14.87 -10.16
N VAL A 105 -2.68 -15.55 -9.27
CA VAL A 105 -2.15 -16.00 -7.99
C VAL A 105 -1.48 -17.34 -8.21
N LEU A 106 -0.19 -17.47 -7.91
CA LEU A 106 0.53 -18.72 -8.01
C LEU A 106 0.19 -19.60 -6.80
N LEU A 107 -0.41 -20.78 -7.06
CA LEU A 107 -0.81 -21.72 -6.01
C LEU A 107 0.38 -22.53 -5.46
N LYS A 108 1.48 -22.55 -6.19
CA LYS A 108 2.76 -23.15 -5.77
C LYS A 108 3.87 -22.14 -5.99
N GLU A 109 4.84 -22.14 -5.09
CA GLU A 109 6.03 -21.31 -5.28
C GLU A 109 6.71 -21.70 -6.60
N PRO A 110 6.98 -20.72 -7.48
CA PRO A 110 7.77 -20.98 -8.67
C PRO A 110 9.17 -21.42 -8.24
N THR A 111 9.71 -22.42 -8.93
CA THR A 111 11.08 -22.88 -8.65
C THR A 111 12.09 -21.77 -8.92
N ALA A 112 13.26 -21.84 -8.27
CA ALA A 112 14.34 -20.87 -8.50
C ALA A 112 14.73 -20.76 -9.99
N GLU A 113 14.56 -21.84 -10.75
CA GLU A 113 14.80 -21.88 -12.21
C GLU A 113 13.74 -21.08 -12.98
N GLN A 114 12.46 -21.15 -12.58
CA GLN A 114 11.35 -20.39 -13.17
C GLN A 114 11.42 -18.90 -12.85
N LEU A 115 12.04 -18.54 -11.72
CA LEU A 115 12.33 -17.15 -11.33
C LEU A 115 13.65 -16.64 -11.92
N GLY A 116 14.30 -17.43 -12.81
CA GLY A 116 15.58 -17.04 -13.42
C GLY A 116 16.78 -17.16 -12.50
N HIS A 117 16.68 -17.90 -11.40
CA HIS A 117 17.83 -18.18 -10.55
C HIS A 117 18.62 -19.36 -11.09
N ARG A 118 19.71 -19.10 -11.81
CA ARG A 118 20.74 -20.12 -12.01
C ARG A 118 21.25 -20.55 -10.63
N ARG A 119 21.28 -21.87 -10.42
CA ARG A 119 21.82 -22.55 -9.24
C ARG A 119 23.20 -21.99 -8.90
N GLN A 120 23.29 -21.08 -7.93
CA GLN A 120 24.58 -20.64 -7.43
C GLN A 120 25.16 -21.75 -6.53
N VAL A 121 26.38 -22.16 -6.88
CA VAL A 121 27.29 -22.94 -6.08
C VAL A 121 27.39 -22.34 -4.67
N ARG A 122 27.30 -23.18 -3.64
CA ARG A 122 27.30 -22.90 -2.22
C ARG A 122 28.22 -21.74 -1.82
N PRO A 123 27.74 -20.69 -1.15
CA PRO A 123 28.64 -19.73 -0.52
C PRO A 123 29.28 -20.38 0.70
N SER A 124 30.62 -20.21 0.80
CA SER A 124 31.46 -20.54 1.94
C SER A 124 30.85 -20.05 3.26
N VAL A 125 30.99 -20.86 4.30
CA VAL A 125 30.43 -20.68 5.67
C VAL A 125 30.85 -19.37 6.34
N TRP A 126 31.85 -18.67 5.82
CA TRP A 126 32.40 -17.42 6.35
C TRP A 126 31.61 -16.15 6.00
N GLY A 127 30.66 -16.21 5.06
CA GLY A 127 29.84 -15.07 4.66
C GLY A 127 28.64 -14.77 5.55
N SER A 128 28.32 -15.63 6.53
CA SER A 128 27.10 -15.55 7.32
C SER A 128 27.16 -14.53 8.47
N PHE A 129 28.36 -14.16 8.95
CA PHE A 129 28.50 -13.26 10.08
C PHE A 129 28.31 -11.75 9.74
N ALA A 130 28.58 -11.36 8.51
CA ALA A 130 28.44 -9.96 8.09
C ALA A 130 26.99 -9.51 7.86
N ARG A 131 26.03 -10.45 7.83
CA ARG A 131 24.61 -10.19 7.53
C ARG A 131 23.79 -9.82 8.77
N TRP A 132 24.30 -10.04 9.97
CA TRP A 132 23.56 -9.79 11.22
C TRP A 132 23.60 -8.31 11.66
N TRP A 133 24.55 -7.51 11.16
CA TRP A 133 24.74 -6.11 11.58
C TRP A 133 24.12 -5.04 10.67
N ARG A 134 23.50 -5.44 9.56
CA ARG A 134 22.78 -4.50 8.69
C ARG A 134 21.30 -4.84 8.65
N ARG A 135 20.55 -4.29 9.59
CA ARG A 135 19.09 -4.18 9.46
C ARG A 135 18.80 -3.10 8.41
N PRO A 136 18.22 -3.42 7.25
CA PRO A 136 17.70 -2.39 6.36
C PRO A 136 16.45 -1.81 7.00
N ARG A 137 16.52 -0.53 7.32
CA ARG A 137 15.33 0.28 7.56
C ARG A 137 14.76 0.59 6.18
N PHE A 138 13.45 0.30 5.99
CA PHE A 138 12.59 0.71 4.88
C PHE A 138 12.66 -0.06 3.56
N ALA A 139 11.43 -0.26 3.06
CA ALA A 139 10.96 -0.63 1.75
C ALA A 139 11.07 -2.13 1.38
N GLU A 140 10.03 -2.55 0.67
CA GLU A 140 9.97 -3.77 -0.12
C GLU A 140 11.13 -3.82 -1.13
N GLN A 141 12.34 -4.05 -0.63
CA GLN A 141 13.51 -4.36 -1.45
C GLN A 141 14.00 -5.73 -1.05
N SER A 142 13.46 -6.75 -1.72
CA SER A 142 14.14 -8.03 -1.79
C SER A 142 15.49 -7.81 -2.45
N ALA A 143 16.55 -7.79 -1.65
CA ALA A 143 17.91 -7.82 -2.16
C ALA A 143 18.22 -9.21 -2.72
N SER A 144 17.65 -9.59 -3.87
CA SER A 144 18.13 -10.69 -4.67
C SER A 144 19.17 -10.17 -5.67
N ARG A 145 20.41 -10.05 -5.20
CA ARG A 145 21.56 -9.97 -6.09
C ARG A 145 21.74 -11.33 -6.75
N GLY A 146 21.52 -11.37 -8.05
CA GLY A 146 22.06 -12.43 -8.89
C GLY A 146 21.02 -13.12 -9.73
N SER A 147 20.95 -12.75 -10.91
CA SER A 147 20.69 -13.40 -12.19
C SER A 147 19.76 -12.57 -13.05
N ALA A 148 20.05 -12.58 -14.34
CA ALA A 148 19.46 -11.80 -15.40
C ALA A 148 17.93 -12.01 -15.60
N ALA A 149 17.13 -11.70 -14.59
CA ALA A 149 15.82 -11.17 -14.79
C ALA A 149 16.05 -9.74 -15.25
N GLU A 150 15.49 -9.35 -16.35
CA GLU A 150 15.60 -8.00 -16.90
C GLU A 150 15.01 -7.04 -15.85
N LEU A 151 15.90 -6.42 -15.07
CA LEU A 151 15.55 -5.42 -14.07
C LEU A 151 15.32 -4.12 -14.82
N GLU A 152 14.10 -3.86 -15.18
CA GLU A 152 13.72 -2.56 -15.70
C GLU A 152 13.46 -1.62 -14.51
N MET A 153 14.25 -0.55 -14.42
CA MET A 153 14.04 0.50 -13.43
C MET A 153 12.93 1.43 -13.92
N THR A 154 11.89 1.61 -13.11
CA THR A 154 10.88 2.65 -13.38
C THR A 154 11.42 4.04 -13.12
N ARG A 155 10.75 5.08 -13.63
CA ARG A 155 11.07 6.49 -13.34
C ARG A 155 11.08 6.78 -11.83
N ASP A 156 10.33 6.03 -11.04
CA ASP A 156 10.24 6.16 -9.56
C ASP A 156 11.33 5.36 -8.84
N GLY A 157 12.29 4.77 -9.56
CA GLY A 157 13.38 3.98 -8.97
C GLY A 157 12.95 2.61 -8.43
N GLU A 158 11.74 2.14 -8.71
CA GLU A 158 11.29 0.80 -8.37
C GLU A 158 11.78 -0.22 -9.39
N ALA A 159 12.34 -1.34 -8.92
CA ALA A 159 12.76 -2.44 -9.79
C ALA A 159 11.56 -3.28 -10.20
N ARG A 160 11.35 -3.45 -11.49
CA ARG A 160 10.37 -4.39 -12.05
C ARG A 160 11.02 -5.74 -12.26
N ILE A 161 10.30 -6.80 -11.93
CA ILE A 161 10.78 -8.17 -12.04
C ILE A 161 9.79 -8.94 -12.90
N PHE A 162 10.31 -9.55 -13.98
CA PHE A 162 9.50 -10.32 -14.90
C PHE A 162 9.77 -11.82 -14.75
N LEU A 163 8.73 -12.63 -14.95
CA LEU A 163 8.88 -14.08 -15.11
C LEU A 163 9.57 -14.38 -16.44
N GLN A 164 10.52 -15.32 -16.43
CA GLN A 164 11.20 -15.76 -17.63
C GLN A 164 10.38 -16.79 -18.42
N ASP A 165 9.63 -17.64 -17.73
CA ASP A 165 8.76 -18.67 -18.35
C ASP A 165 7.29 -18.36 -18.04
N VAL A 166 6.78 -17.28 -18.65
CA VAL A 166 5.39 -16.85 -18.46
C VAL A 166 4.37 -17.95 -18.82
N PRO A 167 4.47 -18.67 -19.98
CA PRO A 167 3.49 -19.70 -20.31
C PRO A 167 3.45 -20.88 -19.36
N GLY A 168 4.62 -21.35 -18.89
CA GLY A 168 4.71 -22.50 -18.00
C GLY A 168 4.30 -22.20 -16.56
N VAL A 169 4.55 -20.98 -16.10
CA VAL A 169 4.20 -20.54 -14.72
C VAL A 169 2.74 -20.13 -14.63
N LEU A 170 2.20 -19.47 -15.65
CA LEU A 170 0.82 -18.98 -15.66
C LEU A 170 -0.19 -20.02 -16.20
N ALA A 171 0.18 -21.32 -16.23
CA ALA A 171 -0.74 -22.37 -16.63
C ALA A 171 -1.99 -22.38 -15.73
N PRO A 172 -3.21 -22.52 -16.33
CA PRO A 172 -4.47 -22.41 -15.58
C PRO A 172 -4.64 -23.41 -14.43
N ASP A 173 -4.04 -24.59 -14.54
CA ASP A 173 -4.07 -25.65 -13.54
C ASP A 173 -3.20 -25.36 -12.30
N ARG A 174 -2.34 -24.36 -12.38
CA ARG A 174 -1.39 -23.98 -11.33
C ARG A 174 -1.64 -22.62 -10.71
N THR A 175 -2.62 -21.89 -11.23
CA THR A 175 -2.88 -20.52 -10.85
C THR A 175 -4.39 -20.28 -10.66
N ALA A 176 -4.73 -19.33 -9.79
CA ALA A 176 -6.06 -18.73 -9.72
C ALA A 176 -6.04 -17.38 -10.44
N LEU A 177 -7.08 -17.07 -11.21
CA LEU A 177 -7.24 -15.80 -11.92
C LEU A 177 -8.04 -14.83 -11.05
N LEU A 178 -7.54 -13.60 -10.93
CA LEU A 178 -8.28 -12.47 -10.37
C LEU A 178 -8.46 -11.42 -11.46
N GLY A 179 -9.69 -10.88 -11.57
CA GLY A 179 -10.08 -9.89 -12.57
C GLY A 179 -10.42 -8.52 -12.00
N THR A 180 -10.94 -7.67 -12.86
CA THR A 180 -11.37 -6.31 -12.51
C THR A 180 -12.37 -6.32 -11.35
N GLY A 181 -12.16 -5.47 -10.36
CA GLY A 181 -12.97 -5.35 -9.14
C GLY A 181 -12.49 -6.22 -7.99
N GLU A 182 -11.63 -7.21 -8.24
CA GLU A 182 -11.11 -8.07 -7.18
C GLU A 182 -9.89 -7.43 -6.50
N MET A 183 -9.64 -7.85 -5.26
CA MET A 183 -8.60 -7.32 -4.38
C MET A 183 -7.67 -8.43 -3.91
N PHE A 184 -6.42 -8.07 -3.63
CA PHE A 184 -5.46 -8.97 -3.00
C PHE A 184 -4.46 -8.20 -2.11
N GLY A 185 -3.74 -8.93 -1.25
CA GLY A 185 -2.71 -8.38 -0.37
C GLY A 185 -3.25 -7.70 0.88
N GLU A 186 -4.56 -7.70 1.11
CA GLU A 186 -5.26 -7.13 2.26
C GLU A 186 -4.88 -7.85 3.56
N ILE A 187 -4.70 -9.18 3.53
CA ILE A 187 -4.28 -9.97 4.69
C ILE A 187 -2.94 -9.47 5.21
N ALA A 188 -1.94 -9.35 4.33
CA ALA A 188 -0.63 -8.86 4.69
C ALA A 188 -0.66 -7.39 5.12
N ALA A 189 -1.44 -6.55 4.43
CA ALA A 189 -1.55 -5.13 4.73
C ALA A 189 -2.18 -4.86 6.10
N LEU A 190 -3.30 -5.52 6.42
CA LEU A 190 -4.02 -5.32 7.68
C LEU A 190 -3.43 -6.14 8.83
N GLY A 191 -2.97 -7.36 8.56
CA GLY A 191 -2.37 -8.26 9.54
C GLY A 191 -0.91 -7.97 9.85
N ARG A 192 -0.23 -7.14 9.03
CA ARG A 192 1.23 -6.89 9.11
C ARG A 192 2.04 -8.19 9.04
N THR A 193 1.58 -9.11 8.22
CA THR A 193 2.21 -10.41 7.98
C THR A 193 2.91 -10.41 6.62
N PRO A 194 3.79 -11.37 6.35
CA PRO A 194 4.32 -11.56 5.00
C PRO A 194 3.22 -11.87 3.99
N ARG A 195 3.48 -11.57 2.71
CA ARG A 195 2.62 -11.94 1.58
C ARG A 195 2.40 -13.45 1.56
N THR A 196 1.16 -13.87 1.42
CA THR A 196 0.77 -15.30 1.45
C THR A 196 0.91 -15.99 0.10
N ALA A 197 1.03 -15.22 -1.00
CA ALA A 197 1.15 -15.75 -2.35
C ALA A 197 2.00 -14.82 -3.24
N THR A 198 2.54 -15.38 -4.32
CA THR A 198 3.13 -14.62 -5.42
C THR A 198 2.05 -14.30 -6.45
N ILE A 199 1.97 -13.05 -6.87
CA ILE A 199 0.97 -12.57 -7.85
C ILE A 199 1.68 -11.92 -9.02
N VAL A 200 1.22 -12.28 -10.22
CA VAL A 200 1.81 -11.89 -11.50
C VAL A 200 0.73 -11.33 -12.41
N ALA A 201 1.03 -10.29 -13.16
CA ALA A 201 0.12 -9.75 -14.15
C ALA A 201 -0.06 -10.74 -15.32
N ASP A 202 -1.31 -11.17 -15.57
CA ASP A 202 -1.65 -12.07 -16.69
C ASP A 202 -1.70 -11.31 -18.03
N GLN A 203 -2.04 -10.05 -17.96
CA GLN A 203 -2.05 -9.09 -19.07
C GLN A 203 -1.62 -7.72 -18.57
N THR A 204 -1.55 -6.71 -19.44
CA THR A 204 -1.36 -5.34 -18.98
C THR A 204 -2.50 -4.97 -18.04
N THR A 205 -2.17 -4.62 -16.80
CA THR A 205 -3.13 -4.45 -15.72
C THR A 205 -2.91 -3.12 -15.02
N GLN A 206 -4.01 -2.39 -14.76
CA GLN A 206 -4.01 -1.17 -13.97
C GLN A 206 -4.63 -1.47 -12.61
N MET A 207 -3.99 -1.01 -11.55
CA MET A 207 -4.39 -1.28 -10.17
C MET A 207 -4.37 -0.03 -9.32
N LEU A 208 -5.24 0.00 -8.34
CA LEU A 208 -5.17 0.91 -7.21
C LEU A 208 -4.44 0.22 -6.07
N GLU A 209 -3.28 0.73 -5.70
CA GLU A 209 -2.56 0.32 -4.51
C GLU A 209 -2.94 1.24 -3.36
N ILE A 210 -3.40 0.64 -2.24
CA ILE A 210 -3.87 1.37 -1.05
C ILE A 210 -3.02 0.93 0.13
N ARG A 211 -2.35 1.88 0.80
CA ARG A 211 -1.61 1.56 2.01
C ARG A 211 -2.55 1.19 3.17
N TRP A 212 -2.06 0.38 4.10
CA TRP A 212 -2.87 -0.21 5.17
C TRP A 212 -3.69 0.79 5.99
N GLN A 213 -3.19 2.03 6.19
CA GLN A 213 -3.92 3.07 6.92
C GLN A 213 -5.20 3.46 6.19
N GLY A 214 -5.09 3.76 4.88
CA GLY A 214 -6.25 4.08 4.05
C GLY A 214 -7.22 2.91 3.94
N LEU A 215 -6.71 1.71 3.71
CA LEU A 215 -7.52 0.49 3.64
C LEU A 215 -8.32 0.26 4.92
N ARG A 216 -7.70 0.45 6.09
CA ARG A 216 -8.36 0.33 7.40
C ARG A 216 -9.50 1.33 7.55
N GLU A 217 -9.31 2.58 7.13
CA GLU A 217 -10.37 3.59 7.22
C GLU A 217 -11.51 3.29 6.22
N ILE A 218 -11.19 2.88 4.99
CA ILE A 218 -12.21 2.46 4.01
C ILE A 218 -13.02 1.29 4.57
N ARG A 219 -12.37 0.24 5.08
CA ARG A 219 -13.04 -0.91 5.71
C ARG A 219 -13.93 -0.51 6.88
N LYS A 220 -13.51 0.48 7.66
CA LYS A 220 -14.25 0.96 8.85
C LYS A 220 -15.55 1.68 8.48
N TYR A 221 -15.52 2.50 7.43
CA TYR A 221 -16.62 3.40 7.09
C TYR A 221 -17.45 2.95 5.88
N SER A 222 -16.99 1.98 5.10
CA SER A 222 -17.74 1.39 3.98
C SER A 222 -18.07 -0.08 4.27
N PRO A 223 -19.35 -0.42 4.47
CA PRO A 223 -19.80 -1.80 4.65
C PRO A 223 -19.52 -2.67 3.42
N GLU A 224 -19.59 -2.09 2.22
CA GLU A 224 -19.37 -2.77 0.94
C GLU A 224 -17.92 -3.27 0.88
N TRP A 225 -16.96 -2.39 1.17
CA TRP A 225 -15.55 -2.74 1.23
C TRP A 225 -15.23 -3.68 2.39
N LYS A 226 -15.88 -3.48 3.54
CA LYS A 226 -15.75 -4.40 4.67
C LYS A 226 -16.16 -5.82 4.26
N GLN A 227 -17.32 -5.97 3.61
CA GLN A 227 -17.79 -7.25 3.16
C GLN A 227 -16.86 -7.90 2.13
N GLN A 228 -16.30 -7.12 1.22
CA GLN A 228 -15.34 -7.60 0.24
C GLN A 228 -14.03 -8.07 0.89
N ILE A 229 -13.50 -7.31 1.84
CA ILE A 229 -12.26 -7.63 2.58
C ILE A 229 -12.46 -8.85 3.49
N ASP A 230 -13.61 -8.98 4.13
CA ASP A 230 -13.88 -10.04 5.12
C ASP A 230 -14.33 -11.37 4.45
N ARG A 231 -14.57 -11.40 3.13
CA ARG A 231 -14.91 -12.61 2.37
C ARG A 231 -13.69 -13.42 1.92
N LEU A 232 -12.50 -12.82 1.96
CA LEU A 232 -11.23 -13.41 1.53
C LEU A 232 -10.53 -14.08 2.71
#